data_d67f1be79a5155dba5d231231bde15f7
#
_entry.id   d67f1be79a5155dba5d231231bde15f7
#
_cell.length_a   1.000
_cell.length_b   1.000
_cell.length_c   1.000
_cell.angle_alpha   90.00
_cell.angle_beta   90.00
_cell.angle_gamma   90.00
#
_symmetry.space_group_name_H-M   'P 1'
#
loop_
_entity.id
_entity.type
_entity.pdbx_description
1 polymer ?
#
loop_
_entity_poly.entity_id
_entity_poly.type
_entity_poly.pdbx_seq_one_letter_code
_entity_poly.pdbx_strand_id
1 'polypeptide(L)'
;MKELETRVMDIDVDDIRNKMKSLAAIKVKSEDQVNEIYDFEDGRLLANKGYARVRTTIDRLTGKETVFMTTKKMLSQGTFKVMEENETIVEDGEMARRIFKSLGLVLQESISKYRESYKINDSLIEIDINDKSFCPFPYLEIETTSEEKLEEILKLIGYTLADTTSKTIYEILAERGIEGEIKGR
;
A
#
# COMPACT_ATOMS: atom_id res chain seq x y z
N MET A 1 6.45 7.17 11.19
CA MET A 1 7.34 7.76 10.16
C MET A 1 6.49 8.61 9.24
N LYS A 2 7.03 9.64 8.56
CA LYS A 2 6.31 10.39 7.52
C LYS A 2 6.79 9.91 6.16
N GLU A 3 5.87 9.49 5.30
CA GLU A 3 6.15 8.98 3.97
C GLU A 3 5.44 9.86 2.94
N LEU A 4 6.15 10.18 1.85
CA LEU A 4 5.56 10.78 0.66
C LEU A 4 5.26 9.65 -0.31
N GLU A 5 3.99 9.42 -0.62
CA GLU A 5 3.60 8.36 -1.53
C GLU A 5 2.67 8.86 -2.63
N THR A 6 2.84 8.30 -3.82
CA THR A 6 1.96 8.48 -4.97
C THR A 6 1.77 7.17 -5.70
N ARG A 7 0.79 7.10 -6.61
CA ARG A 7 0.50 5.91 -7.41
C ARG A 7 0.52 6.19 -8.90
N VAL A 8 0.92 5.19 -9.67
CA VAL A 8 0.69 5.12 -11.12
C VAL A 8 -0.20 3.91 -11.36
N MET A 9 -1.37 4.14 -11.97
CA MET A 9 -2.40 3.13 -12.16
C MET A 9 -2.24 2.40 -13.50
N ASP A 10 -2.85 1.20 -13.61
CA ASP A 10 -2.97 0.43 -14.86
C ASP A 10 -1.62 0.14 -15.54
N ILE A 11 -0.63 -0.20 -14.75
CA ILE A 11 0.72 -0.47 -15.26
C ILE A 11 0.80 -1.79 -16.03
N ASP A 12 1.74 -1.87 -16.98
CA ASP A 12 2.24 -3.14 -17.48
C ASP A 12 3.32 -3.66 -16.51
N VAL A 13 2.99 -4.72 -15.78
CA VAL A 13 3.87 -5.29 -14.74
C VAL A 13 5.20 -5.77 -15.33
N ASP A 14 5.18 -6.38 -16.52
CA ASP A 14 6.40 -6.93 -17.13
C ASP A 14 7.27 -5.81 -17.69
N ASP A 15 6.68 -4.75 -18.22
CA ASP A 15 7.42 -3.54 -18.61
C ASP A 15 8.12 -2.90 -17.39
N ILE A 16 7.43 -2.76 -16.27
CA ILE A 16 8.05 -2.23 -15.04
C ILE A 16 9.17 -3.12 -14.53
N ARG A 17 8.97 -4.46 -14.51
CA ARG A 17 10.03 -5.40 -14.12
C ARG A 17 11.28 -5.27 -15.00
N ASN A 18 11.08 -5.12 -16.32
CA ASN A 18 12.17 -4.92 -17.28
C ASN A 18 12.90 -3.59 -17.02
N LYS A 19 12.17 -2.51 -16.72
CA LYS A 19 12.76 -1.22 -16.33
C LYS A 19 13.56 -1.33 -15.05
N MET A 20 13.00 -1.96 -14.00
CA MET A 20 13.73 -2.20 -12.75
C MET A 20 15.05 -2.96 -12.98
N LYS A 21 15.02 -3.98 -13.83
CA LYS A 21 16.22 -4.74 -14.21
C LYS A 21 17.24 -3.87 -14.97
N SER A 22 16.79 -3.07 -15.94
CA SER A 22 17.67 -2.19 -16.73
C SER A 22 18.32 -1.09 -15.90
N LEU A 23 17.64 -0.62 -14.87
CA LEU A 23 18.12 0.38 -13.90
C LEU A 23 18.99 -0.24 -12.79
N ALA A 24 19.24 -1.56 -12.83
CA ALA A 24 19.90 -2.28 -11.75
C ALA A 24 19.28 -2.04 -10.36
N ALA A 25 17.96 -1.83 -10.30
CA ALA A 25 17.23 -1.65 -9.06
C ALA A 25 17.32 -2.91 -8.18
N ILE A 26 17.50 -2.71 -6.89
CA ILE A 26 17.61 -3.82 -5.94
C ILE A 26 16.22 -4.28 -5.54
N LYS A 27 15.83 -5.52 -5.91
CA LYS A 27 14.59 -6.11 -5.39
C LYS A 27 14.77 -6.42 -3.90
N VAL A 28 14.00 -5.75 -3.05
CA VAL A 28 14.10 -5.86 -1.58
C VAL A 28 12.95 -6.65 -0.97
N LYS A 29 11.81 -6.82 -1.69
CA LYS A 29 10.67 -7.63 -1.24
C LYS A 29 10.04 -8.37 -2.42
N SER A 30 9.52 -9.56 -2.14
CA SER A 30 8.65 -10.35 -3.02
C SER A 30 7.72 -11.13 -2.11
N GLU A 31 6.51 -10.60 -1.87
CA GLU A 31 5.67 -11.03 -0.74
C GLU A 31 4.23 -11.30 -1.17
N ASP A 32 3.66 -12.40 -0.72
CA ASP A 32 2.22 -12.53 -0.62
C ASP A 32 1.77 -11.89 0.69
N GLN A 33 0.74 -11.07 0.63
CA GLN A 33 0.26 -10.30 1.78
C GLN A 33 -1.24 -10.52 1.98
N VAL A 34 -1.65 -10.67 3.24
CA VAL A 34 -3.04 -10.54 3.68
C VAL A 34 -3.11 -9.31 4.57
N ASN A 35 -3.91 -8.34 4.19
CA ASN A 35 -4.10 -7.07 4.88
C ASN A 35 -5.50 -7.03 5.49
N GLU A 36 -5.59 -7.18 6.81
CA GLU A 36 -6.83 -7.09 7.56
C GLU A 36 -6.99 -5.66 8.07
N ILE A 37 -7.95 -4.94 7.50
CA ILE A 37 -8.23 -3.53 7.79
C ILE A 37 -9.27 -3.44 8.91
N TYR A 38 -8.95 -2.67 9.93
CA TYR A 38 -9.77 -2.46 11.11
C TYR A 38 -10.15 -0.98 11.24
N ASP A 39 -11.39 -0.75 11.66
CA ASP A 39 -11.94 0.56 12.00
C ASP A 39 -12.96 0.41 13.13
N PHE A 40 -13.44 1.49 13.66
CA PHE A 40 -14.63 1.46 14.51
C PHE A 40 -15.88 1.14 13.68
N GLU A 41 -16.96 0.70 14.33
CA GLU A 41 -18.21 0.36 13.63
C GLU A 41 -18.75 1.53 12.78
N ASP A 42 -18.50 2.77 13.20
CA ASP A 42 -18.91 3.99 12.48
C ASP A 42 -17.95 4.40 11.34
N GLY A 43 -16.89 3.66 11.10
CA GLY A 43 -15.95 3.92 9.99
C GLY A 43 -15.13 5.21 10.13
N ARG A 44 -14.98 5.74 11.37
CA ARG A 44 -14.40 7.07 11.59
C ARG A 44 -12.92 7.18 11.21
N LEU A 45 -12.16 6.10 11.24
CA LEU A 45 -10.76 6.13 10.79
C LEU A 45 -10.69 6.25 9.28
N LEU A 46 -11.40 5.40 8.53
CA LEU A 46 -11.45 5.44 7.06
C LEU A 46 -12.05 6.75 6.54
N ALA A 47 -13.09 7.27 7.21
CA ALA A 47 -13.66 8.59 6.90
C ALA A 47 -12.62 9.72 7.01
N ASN A 48 -11.62 9.56 7.88
CA ASN A 48 -10.48 10.47 8.03
C ASN A 48 -9.22 9.99 7.31
N LYS A 49 -9.39 9.11 6.30
CA LYS A 49 -8.31 8.57 5.47
C LYS A 49 -7.20 7.89 6.29
N GLY A 50 -7.60 7.17 7.34
CA GLY A 50 -6.74 6.36 8.19
C GLY A 50 -7.34 5.00 8.44
N TYR A 51 -6.56 4.11 9.02
CA TYR A 51 -7.00 2.76 9.43
C TYR A 51 -6.02 2.15 10.43
N ALA A 52 -6.48 1.11 11.13
CA ALA A 52 -5.61 0.15 11.78
C ALA A 52 -5.51 -1.13 10.91
N ARG A 53 -4.38 -1.83 10.95
CA ARG A 53 -4.15 -3.00 10.09
C ARG A 53 -3.36 -4.07 10.83
N VAL A 54 -3.77 -5.32 10.68
CA VAL A 54 -2.90 -6.48 10.87
C VAL A 54 -2.53 -6.99 9.48
N ARG A 55 -1.23 -7.05 9.17
CA ARG A 55 -0.72 -7.52 7.89
C ARG A 55 0.12 -8.76 8.11
N THR A 56 -0.26 -9.86 7.48
CA THR A 56 0.55 -11.06 7.40
C THR A 56 1.24 -11.09 6.04
N THR A 57 2.57 -11.26 6.03
CA THR A 57 3.36 -11.38 4.80
C THR A 57 4.04 -12.74 4.75
N ILE A 58 4.14 -13.32 3.55
CA ILE A 58 4.95 -14.50 3.29
C ILE A 58 5.96 -14.10 2.22
N ASP A 59 7.24 -14.05 2.59
CA ASP A 59 8.34 -13.77 1.66
C ASP A 59 8.51 -14.98 0.71
N ARG A 60 8.36 -14.75 -0.58
CA ARG A 60 8.44 -15.84 -1.59
C ARG A 60 9.85 -16.41 -1.79
N LEU A 61 10.89 -15.68 -1.37
CA LEU A 61 12.28 -16.14 -1.51
C LEU A 61 12.69 -17.05 -0.36
N THR A 62 12.21 -16.75 0.85
CA THR A 62 12.63 -17.45 2.07
C THR A 62 11.52 -18.32 2.67
N GLY A 63 10.27 -18.11 2.28
CA GLY A 63 9.09 -18.73 2.91
C GLY A 63 8.80 -18.19 4.31
N LYS A 64 9.51 -17.14 4.76
CA LYS A 64 9.33 -16.59 6.11
C LYS A 64 8.00 -15.84 6.19
N GLU A 65 7.20 -16.20 7.18
CA GLU A 65 6.03 -15.43 7.59
C GLU A 65 6.43 -14.34 8.58
N THR A 66 5.83 -13.16 8.42
CA THR A 66 5.98 -12.04 9.36
C THR A 66 4.64 -11.34 9.51
N VAL A 67 4.29 -11.01 10.74
CA VAL A 67 3.05 -10.29 11.06
C VAL A 67 3.37 -8.88 11.55
N PHE A 68 2.68 -7.90 10.99
CA PHE A 68 2.81 -6.48 11.34
C PHE A 68 1.50 -5.96 11.92
N MET A 69 1.61 -5.12 12.92
CA MET A 69 0.52 -4.33 13.47
C MET A 69 0.78 -2.86 13.14
N THR A 70 -0.16 -2.22 12.44
CA THR A 70 0.05 -0.89 11.86
C THR A 70 -1.11 0.02 12.20
N THR A 71 -0.83 1.31 12.42
CA THR A 71 -1.81 2.40 12.27
C THR A 71 -1.33 3.35 11.19
N LYS A 72 -2.23 3.75 10.28
CA LYS A 72 -1.91 4.67 9.20
C LYS A 72 -2.92 5.82 9.19
N LYS A 73 -2.44 7.06 9.03
CA LYS A 73 -3.26 8.27 9.00
C LYS A 73 -2.73 9.24 7.96
N MET A 74 -3.62 9.75 7.11
CA MET A 74 -3.26 10.81 6.17
C MET A 74 -3.10 12.14 6.91
N LEU A 75 -1.97 12.82 6.68
CA LEU A 75 -1.68 14.15 7.22
C LEU A 75 -2.01 15.25 6.21
N SER A 76 -1.73 15.00 4.93
CA SER A 76 -2.08 15.92 3.83
C SER A 76 -2.17 15.17 2.50
N GLN A 77 -2.88 15.77 1.54
CA GLN A 77 -3.05 15.27 0.18
C GLN A 77 -2.92 16.43 -0.81
N GLY A 78 -1.94 16.32 -1.72
CA GLY A 78 -1.65 17.28 -2.77
C GLY A 78 -1.17 16.53 -4.01
N THR A 79 -0.03 16.89 -4.58
CA THR A 79 0.65 16.13 -5.65
C THR A 79 0.96 14.70 -5.20
N PHE A 80 1.30 14.54 -3.94
CA PHE A 80 1.45 13.28 -3.24
C PHE A 80 0.72 13.34 -1.90
N LYS A 81 0.48 12.19 -1.28
CA LYS A 81 -0.03 12.14 0.10
C LYS A 81 1.14 12.00 1.08
N VAL A 82 0.98 12.68 2.20
CA VAL A 82 1.85 12.52 3.36
C VAL A 82 1.12 11.67 4.38
N MET A 83 1.70 10.51 4.69
CA MET A 83 1.13 9.56 5.65
C MET A 83 1.96 9.56 6.93
N GLU A 84 1.28 9.46 8.05
CA GLU A 84 1.87 9.03 9.31
C GLU A 84 1.63 7.53 9.45
N GLU A 85 2.69 6.76 9.47
CA GLU A 85 2.62 5.32 9.68
C GLU A 85 3.39 4.92 10.94
N ASN A 86 2.72 4.15 11.81
CA ASN A 86 3.32 3.53 12.98
C ASN A 86 3.13 2.03 12.83
N GLU A 87 4.23 1.30 12.63
CA GLU A 87 4.23 -0.13 12.37
C GLU A 87 5.23 -0.85 13.26
N THR A 88 4.85 -2.02 13.73
CA THR A 88 5.72 -2.93 14.47
C THR A 88 5.48 -4.37 14.06
N ILE A 89 6.53 -5.19 14.15
CA ILE A 89 6.40 -6.65 14.01
C ILE A 89 5.83 -7.21 15.31
N VAL A 90 4.92 -8.16 15.18
CA VAL A 90 4.34 -8.90 16.30
C VAL A 90 4.58 -10.39 16.13
N GLU A 91 4.87 -11.08 17.24
CA GLU A 91 5.09 -12.53 17.24
C GLU A 91 3.78 -13.30 17.13
N ASP A 92 2.70 -12.75 17.68
CA ASP A 92 1.37 -13.35 17.73
C ASP A 92 0.34 -12.45 17.03
N GLY A 93 0.00 -12.80 15.80
CA GLY A 93 -1.00 -12.08 15.00
C GLY A 93 -2.41 -12.17 15.59
N GLU A 94 -2.75 -13.29 16.24
CA GLU A 94 -4.05 -13.42 16.90
C GLU A 94 -4.15 -12.48 18.11
N MET A 95 -3.08 -12.31 18.86
CA MET A 95 -3.05 -11.32 19.94
C MET A 95 -3.19 -9.88 19.41
N ALA A 96 -2.56 -9.55 18.28
CA ALA A 96 -2.73 -8.24 17.62
C ALA A 96 -4.20 -7.98 17.25
N ARG A 97 -4.90 -8.97 16.69
CA ARG A 97 -6.35 -8.90 16.38
C ARG A 97 -7.19 -8.70 17.65
N ARG A 98 -6.85 -9.39 18.73
CA ARG A 98 -7.54 -9.25 20.03
C ARG A 98 -7.33 -7.86 20.65
N ILE A 99 -6.13 -7.29 20.51
CA ILE A 99 -5.84 -5.92 20.97
C ILE A 99 -6.74 -4.93 20.23
N PHE A 100 -6.83 -5.01 18.90
CA PHE A 100 -7.72 -4.13 18.14
C PHE A 100 -9.18 -4.28 18.56
N LYS A 101 -9.67 -5.52 18.70
CA LYS A 101 -11.04 -5.79 19.19
C LYS A 101 -11.28 -5.21 20.60
N SER A 102 -10.31 -5.31 21.51
CA SER A 102 -10.44 -4.78 22.89
C SER A 102 -10.50 -3.25 22.92
N LEU A 103 -9.94 -2.58 21.90
CA LEU A 103 -10.03 -1.13 21.69
C LEU A 103 -11.33 -0.70 21.00
N GLY A 104 -12.20 -1.65 20.65
CA GLY A 104 -13.48 -1.39 19.98
C GLY A 104 -13.37 -1.32 18.46
N LEU A 105 -12.24 -1.75 17.87
CA LEU A 105 -12.10 -1.84 16.43
C LEU A 105 -12.69 -3.17 15.93
N VAL A 106 -13.32 -3.12 14.76
CA VAL A 106 -13.91 -4.28 14.07
C VAL A 106 -13.24 -4.47 12.72
N LEU A 107 -13.15 -5.72 12.26
CA LEU A 107 -12.62 -6.03 10.94
C LEU A 107 -13.60 -5.51 9.88
N GLN A 108 -13.12 -4.60 9.03
CA GLN A 108 -13.87 -4.05 7.91
C GLN A 108 -13.69 -4.90 6.65
N GLU A 109 -12.43 -5.26 6.37
CA GLU A 109 -12.07 -5.91 5.12
C GLU A 109 -10.78 -6.74 5.30
N SER A 110 -10.64 -7.80 4.49
CA SER A 110 -9.42 -8.59 4.37
C SER A 110 -9.00 -8.63 2.90
N ILE A 111 -7.86 -8.02 2.59
CA ILE A 111 -7.37 -7.83 1.22
C ILE A 111 -6.12 -8.66 1.01
N SER A 112 -6.17 -9.56 0.03
CA SER A 112 -4.99 -10.29 -0.43
C SER A 112 -4.31 -9.57 -1.57
N LYS A 113 -2.98 -9.47 -1.55
CA LYS A 113 -2.19 -8.94 -2.66
C LYS A 113 -0.81 -9.58 -2.73
N TYR A 114 -0.25 -9.55 -3.93
CA TYR A 114 1.17 -9.78 -4.15
C TYR A 114 1.88 -8.44 -4.32
N ARG A 115 3.05 -8.28 -3.67
CA ARG A 115 3.89 -7.08 -3.74
C ARG A 115 5.32 -7.43 -4.10
N GLU A 116 5.88 -6.71 -5.07
CA GLU A 116 7.31 -6.64 -5.33
C GLU A 116 7.80 -5.24 -5.01
N SER A 117 8.85 -5.12 -4.19
CA SER A 117 9.43 -3.83 -3.86
C SER A 117 10.86 -3.73 -4.38
N TYR A 118 11.17 -2.62 -5.04
CA TYR A 118 12.47 -2.30 -5.60
C TYR A 118 13.00 -1.01 -5.00
N LYS A 119 14.28 -1.01 -4.63
CA LYS A 119 14.96 0.18 -4.13
C LYS A 119 15.80 0.80 -5.24
N ILE A 120 15.61 2.10 -5.46
CA ILE A 120 16.44 2.95 -6.30
C ILE A 120 16.80 4.18 -5.47
N ASN A 121 18.09 4.35 -5.14
CA ASN A 121 18.57 5.39 -4.24
C ASN A 121 17.81 5.34 -2.89
N ASP A 122 17.16 6.45 -2.51
CA ASP A 122 16.36 6.57 -1.28
C ASP A 122 14.86 6.36 -1.53
N SER A 123 14.48 5.92 -2.74
CA SER A 123 13.08 5.70 -3.11
C SER A 123 12.75 4.22 -3.17
N LEU A 124 11.49 3.90 -2.86
CA LEU A 124 10.93 2.57 -2.95
C LEU A 124 9.87 2.56 -4.05
N ILE A 125 9.98 1.62 -4.97
CA ILE A 125 9.03 1.40 -6.06
C ILE A 125 8.38 0.05 -5.82
N GLU A 126 7.08 0.04 -5.62
CA GLU A 126 6.33 -1.15 -5.27
C GLU A 126 5.30 -1.48 -6.33
N ILE A 127 5.36 -2.68 -6.88
CA ILE A 127 4.36 -3.24 -7.78
C ILE A 127 3.32 -3.95 -6.94
N ASP A 128 2.08 -3.47 -6.93
CA ASP A 128 0.97 -4.07 -6.23
C ASP A 128 0.02 -4.76 -7.20
N ILE A 129 -0.21 -6.05 -6.96
CA ILE A 129 -1.18 -6.88 -7.67
C ILE A 129 -2.14 -7.43 -6.64
N ASN A 130 -3.32 -6.82 -6.53
CA ASN A 130 -4.33 -7.22 -5.58
C ASN A 130 -5.18 -8.39 -6.10
N ASP A 131 -5.91 -9.02 -5.19
CA ASP A 131 -7.02 -9.88 -5.58
C ASP A 131 -7.98 -9.09 -6.48
N LYS A 132 -8.42 -9.71 -7.58
CA LYS A 132 -9.26 -9.05 -8.59
C LYS A 132 -10.63 -8.65 -8.07
N SER A 133 -11.12 -9.30 -7.02
CA SER A 133 -12.38 -8.93 -6.37
C SER A 133 -12.28 -7.59 -5.63
N PHE A 134 -11.07 -7.21 -5.18
CA PHE A 134 -10.81 -5.91 -4.57
C PHE A 134 -10.37 -4.86 -5.59
N CYS A 135 -9.28 -5.12 -6.33
CA CYS A 135 -8.72 -4.18 -7.30
C CYS A 135 -8.26 -4.94 -8.56
N PRO A 136 -9.01 -4.86 -9.68
CA PRO A 136 -8.77 -5.71 -10.86
C PRO A 136 -7.57 -5.29 -11.72
N PHE A 137 -6.88 -4.22 -11.38
CA PHE A 137 -5.73 -3.69 -12.11
C PHE A 137 -4.51 -3.55 -11.20
N PRO A 138 -3.29 -3.82 -11.73
CA PRO A 138 -2.06 -3.57 -11.01
C PRO A 138 -1.73 -2.07 -10.98
N TYR A 139 -0.96 -1.65 -9.98
CA TYR A 139 -0.47 -0.28 -9.90
C TYR A 139 0.92 -0.23 -9.25
N LEU A 140 1.63 0.88 -9.47
CA LEU A 140 2.81 1.24 -8.69
C LEU A 140 2.42 2.08 -7.49
N GLU A 141 3.09 1.84 -6.39
CA GLU A 141 3.20 2.76 -5.28
C GLU A 141 4.65 3.23 -5.20
N ILE A 142 4.87 4.53 -5.19
CA ILE A 142 6.20 5.13 -5.15
C ILE A 142 6.31 5.90 -3.85
N GLU A 143 7.25 5.49 -3.01
CA GLU A 143 7.57 6.16 -1.76
C GLU A 143 8.93 6.86 -1.88
N THR A 144 8.98 8.12 -1.47
CA THR A 144 10.18 8.93 -1.56
C THR A 144 10.25 9.98 -0.45
N THR A 145 11.31 10.78 -0.45
CA THR A 145 11.57 11.77 0.61
C THR A 145 11.35 13.21 0.16
N SER A 146 11.22 13.46 -1.16
CA SER A 146 10.94 14.79 -1.71
C SER A 146 10.29 14.72 -3.09
N GLU A 147 9.69 15.83 -3.54
CA GLU A 147 9.06 15.95 -4.86
C GLU A 147 10.08 15.86 -5.99
N GLU A 148 11.26 16.44 -5.83
CA GLU A 148 12.33 16.38 -6.83
C GLU A 148 12.75 14.93 -7.09
N LYS A 149 12.92 14.14 -6.02
CA LYS A 149 13.25 12.71 -6.14
C LYS A 149 12.10 11.92 -6.78
N LEU A 150 10.86 12.29 -6.53
CA LEU A 150 9.70 11.69 -7.20
C LEU A 150 9.78 11.91 -8.70
N GLU A 151 10.01 13.14 -9.15
CA GLU A 151 10.15 13.47 -10.59
C GLU A 151 11.31 12.72 -11.24
N GLU A 152 12.45 12.61 -10.55
CA GLU A 152 13.60 11.84 -11.04
C GLU A 152 13.23 10.35 -11.24
N ILE A 153 12.59 9.74 -10.26
CA ILE A 153 12.17 8.33 -10.34
C ILE A 153 11.14 8.14 -11.45
N LEU A 154 10.12 8.98 -11.53
CA LEU A 154 9.10 8.91 -12.58
C LEU A 154 9.74 8.97 -13.97
N LYS A 155 10.66 9.92 -14.20
CA LYS A 155 11.40 10.04 -15.46
C LYS A 155 12.21 8.80 -15.79
N LEU A 156 12.88 8.19 -14.81
CA LEU A 156 13.66 6.96 -15.00
C LEU A 156 12.78 5.79 -15.44
N ILE A 157 11.56 5.71 -14.93
CA ILE A 157 10.61 4.62 -15.26
C ILE A 157 9.65 4.98 -16.39
N GLY A 158 9.83 6.17 -17.02
CA GLY A 158 9.08 6.58 -18.21
C GLY A 158 7.68 7.15 -17.91
N TYR A 159 7.50 7.73 -16.73
CA TYR A 159 6.28 8.45 -16.31
C TYR A 159 6.57 9.92 -15.99
N THR A 160 5.52 10.67 -15.77
CA THR A 160 5.54 12.08 -15.34
C THR A 160 4.60 12.27 -14.15
N LEU A 161 4.62 13.43 -13.51
CA LEU A 161 3.66 13.75 -12.44
C LEU A 161 2.20 13.69 -12.93
N ALA A 162 1.94 13.95 -14.22
CA ALA A 162 0.60 13.85 -14.79
C ALA A 162 0.04 12.43 -14.81
N ASP A 163 0.91 11.41 -14.75
CA ASP A 163 0.53 10.00 -14.72
C ASP A 163 0.28 9.50 -13.29
N THR A 164 0.49 10.37 -12.29
CA THR A 164 0.39 9.99 -10.87
C THR A 164 -0.91 10.44 -10.24
N THR A 165 -1.26 9.79 -9.14
CA THR A 165 -2.36 10.18 -8.28
C THR A 165 -2.02 10.00 -6.81
N SER A 166 -2.39 10.98 -5.99
CA SER A 166 -2.31 10.91 -4.53
C SER A 166 -3.58 10.34 -3.88
N LYS A 167 -4.58 9.93 -4.69
CA LYS A 167 -5.82 9.36 -4.18
C LYS A 167 -5.56 8.04 -3.45
N THR A 168 -6.36 7.76 -2.45
CA THR A 168 -6.40 6.43 -1.83
C THR A 168 -6.92 5.40 -2.82
N ILE A 169 -6.61 4.14 -2.62
CA ILE A 169 -7.15 3.08 -3.50
C ILE A 169 -8.69 3.06 -3.48
N TYR A 170 -9.30 3.33 -2.34
CA TYR A 170 -10.75 3.41 -2.19
C TYR A 170 -11.37 4.56 -3.00
N GLU A 171 -10.73 5.74 -3.02
CA GLU A 171 -11.16 6.86 -3.86
C GLU A 171 -11.09 6.50 -5.35
N ILE A 172 -10.02 5.81 -5.77
CA ILE A 172 -9.84 5.37 -7.16
C ILE A 172 -10.88 4.33 -7.56
N LEU A 173 -11.13 3.34 -6.71
CA LEU A 173 -12.14 2.31 -6.96
C LEU A 173 -13.53 2.92 -7.08
N ALA A 174 -13.90 3.82 -6.16
CA ALA A 174 -15.19 4.53 -6.18
C ALA A 174 -15.36 5.36 -7.46
N GLU A 175 -14.34 6.09 -7.91
CA GLU A 175 -14.38 6.86 -9.17
C GLU A 175 -14.54 5.99 -10.42
N ARG A 176 -14.06 4.74 -10.35
CA ARG A 176 -14.19 3.77 -11.45
C ARG A 176 -15.49 2.95 -11.38
N GLY A 177 -16.33 3.22 -10.38
CA GLY A 177 -17.59 2.46 -10.18
C GLY A 177 -17.33 1.02 -9.74
N ILE A 178 -16.18 0.74 -9.16
CA ILE A 178 -15.83 -0.56 -8.61
C ILE A 178 -16.19 -0.52 -7.12
N GLU A 179 -17.30 -1.15 -6.77
CA GLU A 179 -17.74 -1.29 -5.39
C GLU A 179 -16.89 -2.38 -4.72
N GLY A 180 -15.94 -1.98 -3.88
CA GLY A 180 -15.38 -2.89 -2.88
C GLY A 180 -16.49 -3.22 -1.87
N GLU A 181 -16.63 -4.48 -1.46
CA GLU A 181 -17.54 -4.87 -0.38
C GLU A 181 -17.03 -4.30 0.97
N ILE A 182 -17.08 -2.98 1.14
CA ILE A 182 -16.87 -2.38 2.45
C ILE A 182 -18.16 -2.60 3.22
N LYS A 183 -18.17 -3.57 4.13
CA LYS A 183 -19.26 -3.76 5.10
C LYS A 183 -19.32 -2.51 5.98
N GLY A 184 -20.21 -1.59 5.67
CA GLY A 184 -20.45 -0.41 6.52
C GLY A 184 -20.73 0.92 5.80
N ARG A 185 -21.27 0.89 4.59
CA ARG A 185 -21.94 2.06 3.99
C ARG A 185 -23.43 1.81 3.84
#